data_712e5afd0599228d5129654b6300a00f
#
_entry.id   712e5afd0599228d5129654b6300a00f
#
_cell.length_a   1.000
_cell.length_b   1.000
_cell.length_c   1.000
_cell.angle_alpha   90.00
_cell.angle_beta   90.00
_cell.angle_gamma   90.00
#
_symmetry.space_group_name_H-M   'P 1'
#
loop_
_entity.id
_entity.type
_entity.pdbx_description
1 polymer ?
#
loop_
_entity_poly.entity_id
_entity_poly.type
_entity_poly.pdbx_seq_one_letter_code
_entity_poly.pdbx_strand_id
1 'polypeptide(L)'
;MVVDRVGGLARDDALPAAAPCRPPAAVGQSRSHSWHRAVHAFMTHPTFDLQALWRPVLAMAIVIVLSNYAVQFPINDWLTWGAFTYPVVFLVTDLTNRACGPRAARRVAWAGFAIAVVASLAVAPWRIAVASGTAFIASQLMDVALFNRWRQANWWKAPLFGSLVASAVDTAIFFFLAFAGTDMDWLLLALGDLAMKLAMSLMLLAPYRALLPRLSAWAPQA
;
A
#
# COMPACT_ATOMS: atom_id res chain seq x y z
N MET A 1 27.54 31.62 -37.32
CA MET A 1 28.02 31.88 -35.95
C MET A 1 26.83 32.25 -35.11
N VAL A 2 26.18 31.31 -34.53
CA VAL A 2 25.42 31.31 -33.27
C VAL A 2 25.06 29.84 -33.01
N VAL A 3 25.92 29.13 -32.27
CA VAL A 3 25.66 27.86 -31.62
C VAL A 3 25.59 28.19 -30.13
N ASP A 4 24.86 27.41 -29.40
CA ASP A 4 24.71 27.36 -27.92
C ASP A 4 23.53 28.14 -27.35
N ARG A 5 22.45 27.36 -27.22
CA ARG A 5 21.55 27.39 -26.05
C ARG A 5 20.54 26.24 -26.10
N VAL A 6 21.00 25.00 -25.99
CA VAL A 6 20.15 23.88 -25.60
C VAL A 6 20.95 23.04 -24.59
N GLY A 7 20.95 23.48 -23.36
CA GLY A 7 21.64 22.81 -22.27
C GLY A 7 21.12 23.30 -20.92
N GLY A 8 19.93 22.90 -20.52
CA GLY A 8 19.41 23.38 -19.24
C GLY A 8 18.05 22.85 -18.79
N LEU A 9 17.70 21.62 -19.13
CA LEU A 9 16.40 21.07 -18.70
C LEU A 9 16.49 19.59 -18.29
N ALA A 10 17.45 19.25 -17.46
CA ALA A 10 17.52 17.89 -16.97
C ALA A 10 18.27 17.77 -15.63
N ARG A 11 17.88 18.51 -14.59
CA ARG A 11 18.50 18.27 -13.26
C ARG A 11 17.66 18.52 -12.02
N ASP A 12 16.38 18.84 -12.08
CA ASP A 12 15.63 19.22 -10.87
C ASP A 12 14.49 18.27 -10.46
N ASP A 13 14.44 17.03 -10.95
CA ASP A 13 13.44 16.05 -10.51
C ASP A 13 13.89 15.15 -9.32
N ALA A 14 14.99 15.47 -8.66
CA ALA A 14 15.32 14.89 -7.38
C ALA A 14 14.43 15.55 -6.32
N LEU A 15 13.23 14.97 -6.08
CA LEU A 15 12.44 15.31 -4.91
C LEU A 15 13.34 15.16 -3.67
N PRO A 16 13.34 16.15 -2.75
CA PRO A 16 14.06 16.01 -1.50
C PRO A 16 13.59 14.71 -0.83
N ALA A 17 14.53 13.84 -0.49
CA ALA A 17 14.24 12.63 0.27
C ALA A 17 13.45 13.06 1.50
N ALA A 18 12.19 12.61 1.59
CA ALA A 18 11.40 12.85 2.78
C ALA A 18 12.25 12.38 3.96
N ALA A 19 12.51 13.28 4.90
CA ALA A 19 13.30 12.97 6.08
C ALA A 19 12.69 11.69 6.70
N PRO A 20 13.50 10.66 6.98
CA PRO A 20 12.96 9.45 7.60
C PRO A 20 12.27 9.85 8.90
N CYS A 21 11.14 9.19 9.21
CA CYS A 21 10.56 9.24 10.53
C CYS A 21 11.67 8.78 11.52
N ARG A 22 12.44 9.71 12.07
CA ARG A 22 13.49 9.39 13.03
C ARG A 22 12.83 9.04 14.34
N PRO A 23 13.21 7.92 14.97
CA PRO A 23 12.96 7.78 16.41
C PRO A 23 13.71 8.92 17.13
N PRO A 24 13.19 9.41 18.27
CA PRO A 24 13.83 10.49 19.03
C PRO A 24 15.30 10.15 19.29
N ALA A 25 16.19 11.13 19.07
CA ALA A 25 17.61 11.00 19.30
C ALA A 25 17.86 10.72 20.78
N ALA A 26 18.43 9.57 21.12
CA ALA A 26 18.93 9.30 22.45
C ALA A 26 20.11 10.22 22.72
N VAL A 27 19.94 11.10 23.70
CA VAL A 27 20.97 11.96 24.27
C VAL A 27 22.09 11.07 24.85
N GLY A 28 23.33 11.40 24.51
CA GLY A 28 24.51 10.58 24.79
C GLY A 28 24.76 10.34 26.28
N GLN A 29 25.10 9.11 26.60
CA GLN A 29 25.86 8.74 27.81
C GLN A 29 26.81 7.58 27.51
N SER A 30 27.98 7.69 28.09
CA SER A 30 29.25 6.96 28.03
C SER A 30 29.25 5.43 27.83
N ARG A 31 30.30 4.98 27.15
CA ARG A 31 30.74 3.64 26.79
C ARG A 31 31.01 2.70 27.99
N SER A 32 29.99 2.07 28.57
CA SER A 32 30.25 0.92 29.46
C SER A 32 29.14 -0.13 29.60
N HIS A 33 28.04 -0.04 28.85
CA HIS A 33 26.96 -1.04 28.90
C HIS A 33 26.38 -1.36 27.52
N SER A 34 27.23 -1.63 26.52
CA SER A 34 26.75 -1.79 25.13
C SER A 34 25.92 -3.06 24.90
N TRP A 35 26.18 -4.14 25.59
CA TRP A 35 25.47 -5.40 25.39
C TRP A 35 24.14 -5.47 26.14
N HIS A 36 24.01 -4.92 27.35
CA HIS A 36 22.73 -4.82 28.05
C HIS A 36 21.72 -3.94 27.31
N ARG A 37 22.21 -2.87 26.65
CA ARG A 37 21.34 -2.04 25.80
C ARG A 37 20.90 -2.74 24.52
N ALA A 38 21.74 -3.60 23.93
CA ALA A 38 21.37 -4.39 22.76
C ALA A 38 20.28 -5.42 23.11
N VAL A 39 20.36 -6.08 24.26
CA VAL A 39 19.35 -7.02 24.75
C VAL A 39 18.05 -6.31 25.12
N HIS A 40 18.13 -5.14 25.80
CA HIS A 40 16.95 -4.32 26.08
C HIS A 40 16.32 -3.74 24.81
N ALA A 41 17.11 -3.32 23.83
CA ALA A 41 16.60 -2.85 22.53
C ALA A 41 15.94 -3.98 21.71
N PHE A 42 16.34 -5.24 21.95
CA PHE A 42 15.70 -6.41 21.33
C PHE A 42 14.42 -6.82 22.06
N MET A 43 14.30 -6.56 23.36
CA MET A 43 13.11 -6.84 24.16
C MET A 43 12.08 -5.72 24.20
N THR A 44 12.46 -4.49 23.93
CA THR A 44 11.49 -3.43 23.67
C THR A 44 10.99 -3.59 22.23
N HIS A 45 10.08 -4.52 22.02
CA HIS A 45 9.18 -4.43 20.87
C HIS A 45 8.60 -3.01 20.91
N PRO A 46 8.79 -2.18 19.85
CA PRO A 46 8.10 -0.91 19.82
C PRO A 46 6.61 -1.25 19.94
N THR A 47 6.02 -0.86 21.05
CA THR A 47 4.59 -0.96 21.29
C THR A 47 3.90 -0.54 20.02
N PHE A 48 2.88 -1.31 19.63
CA PHE A 48 2.06 -1.08 18.44
C PHE A 48 1.48 0.33 18.56
N ASP A 49 2.23 1.34 18.12
CA ASP A 49 1.79 2.71 18.17
C ASP A 49 0.90 3.01 16.97
N LEU A 50 -0.28 2.35 16.97
CA LEU A 50 -1.35 2.65 16.04
C LEU A 50 -1.85 4.09 16.22
N GLN A 51 -1.64 4.69 17.41
CA GLN A 51 -2.00 6.08 17.66
C GLN A 51 -1.19 7.03 16.79
N ALA A 52 0.10 6.73 16.55
CA ALA A 52 0.93 7.52 15.63
C ALA A 52 0.54 7.32 14.15
N LEU A 53 -0.13 6.22 13.81
CA LEU A 53 -0.55 5.86 12.44
C LEU A 53 -2.07 5.99 12.21
N TRP A 54 -2.80 6.67 13.11
CA TRP A 54 -4.26 6.74 13.02
C TRP A 54 -4.77 7.28 11.67
N ARG A 55 -4.08 8.26 11.08
CA ARG A 55 -4.47 8.86 9.80
C ARG A 55 -4.42 7.85 8.64
N PRO A 56 -3.30 7.16 8.37
CA PRO A 56 -3.27 6.14 7.33
C PRO A 56 -4.17 4.94 7.65
N VAL A 57 -4.32 4.54 8.92
CA VAL A 57 -5.25 3.46 9.32
C VAL A 57 -6.69 3.88 9.06
N LEU A 58 -7.08 5.11 9.40
CA LEU A 58 -8.41 5.63 9.12
C LEU A 58 -8.68 5.72 7.62
N ALA A 59 -7.71 6.22 6.83
CA ALA A 59 -7.82 6.26 5.38
C ALA A 59 -7.99 4.85 4.80
N MET A 60 -7.20 3.89 5.26
CA MET A 60 -7.32 2.48 4.88
C MET A 60 -8.71 1.92 5.23
N ALA A 61 -9.20 2.18 6.44
CA ALA A 61 -10.52 1.72 6.89
C ALA A 61 -11.64 2.28 6.00
N ILE A 62 -11.61 3.57 5.71
CA ILE A 62 -12.61 4.23 4.85
C ILE A 62 -12.60 3.59 3.46
N VAL A 63 -11.43 3.43 2.84
CA VAL A 63 -11.32 2.86 1.50
C VAL A 63 -11.82 1.41 1.49
N ILE A 64 -11.47 0.59 2.47
CA ILE A 64 -11.92 -0.80 2.56
C ILE A 64 -13.44 -0.88 2.70
N VAL A 65 -14.04 -0.10 3.62
CA VAL A 65 -15.49 -0.10 3.83
C VAL A 65 -16.21 0.36 2.56
N LEU A 66 -15.75 1.45 1.93
CA LEU A 66 -16.31 1.93 0.67
C LEU A 66 -16.19 0.89 -0.45
N SER A 67 -15.06 0.20 -0.55
CA SER A 67 -14.84 -0.82 -1.57
C SER A 67 -15.74 -2.04 -1.36
N ASN A 68 -15.89 -2.50 -0.12
CA ASN A 68 -16.81 -3.61 0.21
C ASN A 68 -18.28 -3.24 -0.03
N TYR A 69 -18.65 -1.97 0.15
CA TYR A 69 -19.96 -1.48 -0.21
C TYR A 69 -20.11 -1.38 -1.74
N ALA A 70 -19.15 -0.78 -2.42
CA ALA A 70 -19.17 -0.53 -3.85
C ALA A 70 -19.16 -1.83 -4.69
N VAL A 71 -18.56 -2.92 -4.20
CA VAL A 71 -18.56 -4.21 -4.89
C VAL A 71 -19.97 -4.81 -5.04
N GLN A 72 -20.92 -4.39 -4.23
CA GLN A 72 -22.31 -4.86 -4.30
C GLN A 72 -23.09 -4.21 -5.47
N PHE A 73 -22.54 -3.19 -6.11
CA PHE A 73 -23.16 -2.49 -7.24
C PHE A 73 -22.46 -2.91 -8.54
N PRO A 74 -23.05 -3.86 -9.32
CA PRO A 74 -22.50 -4.23 -10.60
C PRO A 74 -22.71 -3.12 -11.63
N ILE A 75 -21.73 -2.92 -12.50
CA ILE A 75 -21.82 -2.07 -13.69
C ILE A 75 -22.27 -2.93 -14.88
N ASN A 76 -21.75 -4.16 -14.92
CA ASN A 76 -22.09 -5.20 -15.90
C ASN A 76 -21.78 -6.57 -15.29
N ASP A 77 -21.95 -7.66 -16.07
CA ASP A 77 -21.84 -9.05 -15.60
C ASP A 77 -20.44 -9.41 -15.05
N TRP A 78 -19.41 -8.58 -15.30
CA TRP A 78 -18.02 -8.86 -14.95
C TRP A 78 -17.27 -7.68 -14.33
N LEU A 79 -17.95 -6.55 -14.07
CA LEU A 79 -17.34 -5.37 -13.46
C LEU A 79 -18.27 -4.75 -12.42
N THR A 80 -17.73 -4.45 -11.26
CA THR A 80 -18.41 -3.74 -10.18
C THR A 80 -17.73 -2.41 -9.89
N TRP A 81 -18.43 -1.50 -9.19
CA TRP A 81 -17.82 -0.26 -8.69
C TRP A 81 -16.64 -0.51 -7.72
N GLY A 82 -16.60 -1.68 -7.09
CA GLY A 82 -15.48 -2.12 -6.25
C GLY A 82 -14.15 -2.17 -6.99
N ALA A 83 -14.15 -2.52 -8.29
CA ALA A 83 -12.94 -2.57 -9.10
C ALA A 83 -12.23 -1.21 -9.24
N PHE A 84 -12.96 -0.10 -9.09
CA PHE A 84 -12.39 1.26 -9.12
C PHE A 84 -11.94 1.73 -7.74
N THR A 85 -12.62 1.31 -6.69
CA THR A 85 -12.34 1.78 -5.33
C THR A 85 -11.26 0.95 -4.64
N TYR A 86 -11.25 -0.36 -4.86
CA TYR A 86 -10.29 -1.26 -4.20
C TYR A 86 -8.81 -0.90 -4.46
N PRO A 87 -8.35 -0.57 -5.68
CA PRO A 87 -6.94 -0.21 -5.91
C PRO A 87 -6.45 1.00 -5.11
N VAL A 88 -7.35 1.81 -4.55
CA VAL A 88 -6.98 2.94 -3.70
C VAL A 88 -6.30 2.48 -2.39
N VAL A 89 -6.49 1.21 -1.96
CA VAL A 89 -5.78 0.65 -0.80
C VAL A 89 -4.27 0.64 -1.03
N PHE A 90 -3.80 0.37 -2.26
CA PHE A 90 -2.38 0.43 -2.61
C PHE A 90 -1.86 1.88 -2.52
N LEU A 91 -2.64 2.86 -2.99
CA LEU A 91 -2.27 4.27 -2.84
C LEU A 91 -2.06 4.66 -1.37
N VAL A 92 -2.93 4.22 -0.46
CA VAL A 92 -2.79 4.48 0.99
C VAL A 92 -1.52 3.84 1.54
N THR A 93 -1.24 2.60 1.16
CA THR A 93 -0.04 1.87 1.57
C THR A 93 1.22 2.52 1.02
N ASP A 94 1.23 2.92 -0.25
CA ASP A 94 2.34 3.59 -0.93
C ASP A 94 2.68 4.94 -0.29
N LEU A 95 1.66 5.77 -0.03
CA LEU A 95 1.84 7.05 0.67
C LEU A 95 2.38 6.85 2.07
N THR A 96 1.87 5.84 2.80
CA THR A 96 2.37 5.49 4.13
C THR A 96 3.81 4.98 4.05
N ASN A 97 4.12 4.12 3.09
CA ASN A 97 5.47 3.62 2.88
C ASN A 97 6.43 4.77 2.54
N ARG A 98 6.01 5.69 1.69
CA ARG A 98 6.82 6.87 1.31
C ARG A 98 7.09 7.78 2.50
N ALA A 99 6.06 8.08 3.31
CA ALA A 99 6.14 8.98 4.47
C ALA A 99 6.85 8.36 5.66
N CYS A 100 6.43 7.15 6.07
CA CYS A 100 6.78 6.54 7.35
C CYS A 100 7.64 5.27 7.24
N GLY A 101 7.89 4.81 6.00
CA GLY A 101 8.72 3.65 5.72
C GLY A 101 7.98 2.31 5.78
N PRO A 102 8.67 1.20 5.40
CA PRO A 102 8.04 -0.10 5.17
C PRO A 102 7.49 -0.76 6.44
N ARG A 103 8.05 -0.45 7.62
CA ARG A 103 7.53 -0.97 8.90
C ARG A 103 6.15 -0.40 9.21
N ALA A 104 5.97 0.90 9.01
CA ALA A 104 4.69 1.57 9.20
C ALA A 104 3.65 1.09 8.17
N ALA A 105 4.03 0.99 6.90
CA ALA A 105 3.16 0.48 5.84
C ALA A 105 2.66 -0.94 6.12
N ARG A 106 3.54 -1.85 6.59
CA ARG A 106 3.11 -3.20 7.00
C ARG A 106 2.11 -3.19 8.15
N ARG A 107 2.27 -2.29 9.14
CA ARG A 107 1.31 -2.16 10.25
C ARG A 107 -0.05 -1.70 9.75
N VAL A 108 -0.06 -0.73 8.85
CA VAL A 108 -1.30 -0.25 8.21
C VAL A 108 -1.95 -1.36 7.37
N ALA A 109 -1.16 -2.15 6.63
CA ALA A 109 -1.66 -3.31 5.88
C ALA A 109 -2.30 -4.36 6.80
N TRP A 110 -1.68 -4.68 7.95
CA TRP A 110 -2.26 -5.61 8.92
C TRP A 110 -3.53 -5.08 9.60
N ALA A 111 -3.57 -3.78 9.92
CA ALA A 111 -4.80 -3.16 10.42
C ALA A 111 -5.91 -3.19 9.36
N GLY A 112 -5.57 -2.87 8.11
CA GLY A 112 -6.47 -2.99 6.97
C GLY A 112 -6.98 -4.41 6.77
N PHE A 113 -6.10 -5.42 6.88
CA PHE A 113 -6.48 -6.82 6.80
C PHE A 113 -7.55 -7.20 7.86
N ALA A 114 -7.34 -6.80 9.11
CA ALA A 114 -8.32 -7.07 10.16
C ALA A 114 -9.69 -6.44 9.84
N ILE A 115 -9.69 -5.20 9.36
CA ILE A 115 -10.92 -4.50 8.93
C ILE A 115 -11.56 -5.19 7.73
N ALA A 116 -10.75 -5.58 6.72
CA ALA A 116 -11.24 -6.25 5.52
C ALA A 116 -11.88 -7.61 5.84
N VAL A 117 -11.27 -8.40 6.73
CA VAL A 117 -11.83 -9.68 7.17
C VAL A 117 -13.20 -9.49 7.84
N VAL A 118 -13.30 -8.54 8.78
CA VAL A 118 -14.58 -8.25 9.46
C VAL A 118 -15.64 -7.77 8.46
N ALA A 119 -15.28 -6.86 7.55
CA ALA A 119 -16.19 -6.37 6.53
C ALA A 119 -16.64 -7.48 5.57
N SER A 120 -15.70 -8.33 5.12
CA SER A 120 -16.01 -9.43 4.20
C SER A 120 -16.90 -10.50 4.82
N LEU A 121 -16.65 -10.87 6.09
CA LEU A 121 -17.47 -11.87 6.82
C LEU A 121 -18.92 -11.38 7.03
N ALA A 122 -19.14 -10.06 7.06
CA ALA A 122 -20.47 -9.50 7.21
C ALA A 122 -21.31 -9.56 5.93
N VAL A 123 -20.69 -9.61 4.74
CA VAL A 123 -21.41 -9.45 3.46
C VAL A 123 -21.16 -10.56 2.44
N ALA A 124 -20.18 -11.44 2.66
CA ALA A 124 -19.77 -12.45 1.69
C ALA A 124 -19.77 -13.88 2.29
N PRO A 125 -20.00 -14.93 1.44
CA PRO A 125 -19.77 -16.32 1.85
C PRO A 125 -18.35 -16.51 2.37
N TRP A 126 -18.17 -17.41 3.35
CA TRP A 126 -16.89 -17.65 4.03
C TRP A 126 -15.73 -17.91 3.06
N ARG A 127 -15.96 -18.66 1.96
CA ARG A 127 -14.94 -18.96 0.95
C ARG A 127 -14.43 -17.68 0.27
N ILE A 128 -15.32 -16.78 -0.08
CA ILE A 128 -14.99 -15.46 -0.67
C ILE A 128 -14.25 -14.60 0.36
N ALA A 129 -14.70 -14.59 1.62
CA ALA A 129 -14.05 -13.83 2.68
C ALA A 129 -12.61 -14.30 2.93
N VAL A 130 -12.36 -15.62 2.96
CA VAL A 130 -11.02 -16.20 3.10
C VAL A 130 -10.15 -15.87 1.88
N ALA A 131 -10.68 -16.03 0.67
CA ALA A 131 -9.97 -15.69 -0.56
C ALA A 131 -9.57 -14.21 -0.58
N SER A 132 -10.51 -13.32 -0.27
CA SER A 132 -10.29 -11.86 -0.23
C SER A 132 -9.26 -11.47 0.84
N GLY A 133 -9.37 -12.00 2.05
CA GLY A 133 -8.41 -11.72 3.12
C GLY A 133 -7.00 -12.19 2.77
N THR A 134 -6.87 -13.41 2.23
CA THR A 134 -5.56 -13.97 1.82
C THR A 134 -4.94 -13.17 0.69
N ALA A 135 -5.71 -12.84 -0.34
CA ALA A 135 -5.28 -12.01 -1.45
C ALA A 135 -4.84 -10.63 -0.97
N PHE A 136 -5.66 -9.97 -0.14
CA PHE A 136 -5.37 -8.65 0.42
C PHE A 136 -4.02 -8.62 1.15
N ILE A 137 -3.82 -9.48 2.14
CA ILE A 137 -2.59 -9.41 2.94
C ILE A 137 -1.35 -9.78 2.13
N ALA A 138 -1.44 -10.79 1.25
CA ALA A 138 -0.34 -11.19 0.39
C ALA A 138 0.06 -10.07 -0.59
N SER A 139 -0.91 -9.47 -1.28
CA SER A 139 -0.68 -8.38 -2.22
C SER A 139 -0.15 -7.12 -1.54
N GLN A 140 -0.70 -6.73 -0.39
CA GLN A 140 -0.25 -5.56 0.37
C GLN A 140 1.19 -5.71 0.88
N LEU A 141 1.57 -6.88 1.40
CA LEU A 141 2.94 -7.13 1.84
C LEU A 141 3.92 -7.16 0.66
N MET A 142 3.49 -7.70 -0.48
CA MET A 142 4.25 -7.69 -1.73
C MET A 142 4.47 -6.26 -2.22
N ASP A 143 3.42 -5.45 -2.27
CA ASP A 143 3.47 -4.04 -2.65
C ASP A 143 4.48 -3.27 -1.79
N VAL A 144 4.39 -3.38 -0.46
CA VAL A 144 5.33 -2.75 0.48
C VAL A 144 6.78 -3.16 0.19
N ALA A 145 7.03 -4.44 -0.10
CA ALA A 145 8.38 -4.94 -0.38
C ALA A 145 8.93 -4.39 -1.70
N LEU A 146 8.13 -4.42 -2.76
CA LEU A 146 8.50 -3.93 -4.08
C LEU A 146 8.67 -2.40 -4.09
N PHE A 147 7.74 -1.66 -3.47
CA PHE A 147 7.87 -0.23 -3.31
C PHE A 147 9.19 0.13 -2.62
N ASN A 148 9.53 -0.56 -1.53
CA ASN A 148 10.77 -0.28 -0.81
C ASN A 148 12.02 -0.57 -1.65
N ARG A 149 11.99 -1.57 -2.53
CA ARG A 149 13.11 -1.88 -3.44
C ARG A 149 13.36 -0.75 -4.44
N TRP A 150 12.29 -0.11 -4.93
CA TRP A 150 12.39 0.99 -5.92
C TRP A 150 12.21 2.39 -5.31
N ARG A 151 12.18 2.49 -3.99
CA ARG A 151 11.94 3.74 -3.26
C ARG A 151 12.87 4.89 -3.66
N GLN A 152 14.13 4.58 -4.01
CA GLN A 152 15.16 5.54 -4.41
C GLN A 152 15.15 5.85 -5.92
N ALA A 153 14.33 5.16 -6.70
CA ALA A 153 14.16 5.42 -8.11
C ALA A 153 13.25 6.65 -8.34
N ASN A 154 12.95 6.95 -9.62
CA ASN A 154 12.02 8.01 -9.97
C ASN A 154 10.70 7.86 -9.20
N TRP A 155 10.05 8.97 -8.86
CA TRP A 155 8.87 9.05 -8.00
C TRP A 155 7.73 8.09 -8.39
N TRP A 156 7.56 7.80 -9.69
CA TRP A 156 6.48 6.97 -10.24
C TRP A 156 6.81 5.46 -10.25
N LYS A 157 8.11 5.10 -10.27
CA LYS A 157 8.50 3.69 -10.43
C LYS A 157 8.08 2.83 -9.25
N ALA A 158 8.30 3.31 -8.04
CA ALA A 158 7.96 2.55 -6.84
C ALA A 158 6.45 2.26 -6.75
N PRO A 159 5.54 3.26 -6.80
CA PRO A 159 4.10 2.99 -6.72
C PRO A 159 3.60 2.20 -7.93
N LEU A 160 4.08 2.49 -9.15
CA LEU A 160 3.59 1.79 -10.33
C LEU A 160 3.95 0.31 -10.32
N PHE A 161 5.24 -0.02 -10.20
CA PHE A 161 5.67 -1.42 -10.25
C PHE A 161 5.23 -2.22 -9.02
N GLY A 162 5.17 -1.57 -7.85
CA GLY A 162 4.61 -2.17 -6.65
C GLY A 162 3.16 -2.59 -6.88
N SER A 163 2.31 -1.64 -7.24
CA SER A 163 0.88 -1.88 -7.46
C SER A 163 0.58 -2.82 -8.63
N LEU A 164 1.35 -2.76 -9.75
CA LEU A 164 1.16 -3.67 -10.88
C LEU A 164 1.37 -5.14 -10.48
N VAL A 165 2.50 -5.44 -9.83
CA VAL A 165 2.81 -6.81 -9.41
C VAL A 165 1.88 -7.25 -8.27
N ALA A 166 1.62 -6.38 -7.31
CA ALA A 166 0.70 -6.67 -6.21
C ALA A 166 -0.73 -6.95 -6.71
N SER A 167 -1.21 -6.20 -7.71
CA SER A 167 -2.52 -6.44 -8.34
C SER A 167 -2.58 -7.81 -9.03
N ALA A 168 -1.51 -8.21 -9.72
CA ALA A 168 -1.45 -9.54 -10.34
C ALA A 168 -1.49 -10.66 -9.29
N VAL A 169 -0.77 -10.51 -8.19
CA VAL A 169 -0.77 -11.45 -7.06
C VAL A 169 -2.14 -11.50 -6.39
N ASP A 170 -2.75 -10.33 -6.14
CA ASP A 170 -4.09 -10.22 -5.56
C ASP A 170 -5.13 -10.97 -6.39
N THR A 171 -5.19 -10.66 -7.68
CA THR A 171 -6.13 -11.28 -8.61
C THR A 171 -5.92 -12.79 -8.71
N ALA A 172 -4.67 -13.25 -8.86
CA ALA A 172 -4.36 -14.67 -8.95
C ALA A 172 -4.81 -15.43 -7.69
N ILE A 173 -4.45 -14.93 -6.50
CA ILE A 173 -4.82 -15.57 -5.22
C ILE A 173 -6.33 -15.55 -5.01
N PHE A 174 -6.96 -14.39 -5.23
CA PHE A 174 -8.39 -14.25 -5.00
C PHE A 174 -9.20 -15.20 -5.88
N PHE A 175 -9.03 -15.13 -7.21
CA PHE A 175 -9.84 -15.91 -8.13
C PHE A 175 -9.57 -17.41 -8.00
N PHE A 176 -8.31 -17.80 -7.78
CA PHE A 176 -7.97 -19.21 -7.54
C PHE A 176 -8.65 -19.75 -6.27
N LEU A 177 -8.54 -19.06 -5.13
CA LEU A 177 -9.13 -19.54 -3.88
C LEU A 177 -10.67 -19.47 -3.88
N ALA A 178 -11.22 -18.42 -4.50
CA ALA A 178 -12.66 -18.22 -4.53
C ALA A 178 -13.37 -19.20 -5.47
N PHE A 179 -12.81 -19.46 -6.65
CA PHE A 179 -13.55 -20.09 -7.75
C PHE A 179 -12.91 -21.36 -8.32
N ALA A 180 -11.67 -21.74 -7.96
CA ALA A 180 -11.09 -23.00 -8.44
C ALA A 180 -11.97 -24.20 -8.02
N GLY A 181 -12.27 -25.05 -9.01
CA GLY A 181 -13.15 -26.21 -8.83
C GLY A 181 -14.66 -25.90 -8.83
N THR A 182 -15.05 -24.70 -9.26
CA THR A 182 -16.45 -24.37 -9.58
C THR A 182 -16.68 -24.41 -11.09
N ASP A 183 -17.95 -24.50 -11.53
CA ASP A 183 -18.33 -24.51 -12.95
C ASP A 183 -18.27 -23.11 -13.61
N MET A 184 -17.77 -22.10 -12.87
CA MET A 184 -17.69 -20.72 -13.34
C MET A 184 -16.43 -20.50 -14.19
N ASP A 185 -16.55 -19.81 -15.31
CA ASP A 185 -15.40 -19.35 -16.09
C ASP A 185 -14.73 -18.13 -15.41
N TRP A 186 -14.06 -18.42 -14.30
CA TRP A 186 -13.43 -17.40 -13.47
C TRP A 186 -12.17 -16.79 -14.10
N LEU A 187 -11.59 -17.44 -15.11
CA LEU A 187 -10.36 -16.94 -15.75
C LEU A 187 -10.63 -15.64 -16.51
N LEU A 188 -11.74 -15.56 -17.22
CA LEU A 188 -12.17 -14.35 -17.93
C LEU A 188 -12.44 -13.19 -16.94
N LEU A 189 -13.10 -13.51 -15.82
CA LEU A 189 -13.36 -12.55 -14.75
C LEU A 189 -12.05 -12.03 -14.12
N ALA A 190 -11.09 -12.94 -13.88
CA ALA A 190 -9.78 -12.59 -13.34
C ALA A 190 -8.99 -11.67 -14.28
N LEU A 191 -9.05 -11.92 -15.60
CA LEU A 191 -8.41 -11.07 -16.60
C LEU A 191 -9.04 -9.67 -16.64
N GLY A 192 -10.38 -9.59 -16.56
CA GLY A 192 -11.10 -8.32 -16.49
C GLY A 192 -10.75 -7.52 -15.24
N ASP A 193 -10.75 -8.16 -14.08
CA ASP A 193 -10.35 -7.56 -12.79
C ASP A 193 -8.91 -7.05 -12.85
N LEU A 194 -7.99 -7.88 -13.35
CA LEU A 194 -6.59 -7.50 -13.50
C LEU A 194 -6.43 -6.29 -14.43
N ALA A 195 -7.07 -6.31 -15.60
CA ALA A 195 -7.00 -5.20 -16.55
C ALA A 195 -7.47 -3.89 -15.91
N MET A 196 -8.56 -3.92 -15.14
CA MET A 196 -9.05 -2.76 -14.41
C MET A 196 -8.08 -2.29 -13.33
N LYS A 197 -7.51 -3.20 -12.54
CA LYS A 197 -6.51 -2.86 -11.51
C LYS A 197 -5.25 -2.24 -12.12
N LEU A 198 -4.79 -2.73 -13.28
CA LEU A 198 -3.65 -2.16 -13.99
C LEU A 198 -3.97 -0.74 -14.50
N ALA A 199 -5.15 -0.52 -15.07
CA ALA A 199 -5.60 0.80 -15.49
C ALA A 199 -5.67 1.77 -14.30
N MET A 200 -6.25 1.34 -13.18
CA MET A 200 -6.32 2.13 -11.95
C MET A 200 -4.95 2.43 -11.36
N SER A 201 -4.00 1.50 -11.42
CA SER A 201 -2.62 1.73 -10.96
C SER A 201 -1.95 2.88 -11.72
N LEU A 202 -2.22 3.01 -13.03
CA LEU A 202 -1.76 4.15 -13.83
C LEU A 202 -2.49 5.44 -13.46
N MET A 203 -3.81 5.40 -13.32
CA MET A 203 -4.61 6.58 -12.97
C MET A 203 -4.24 7.12 -11.56
N LEU A 204 -3.96 6.23 -10.61
CA LEU A 204 -3.62 6.60 -9.24
C LEU A 204 -2.23 7.23 -9.09
N LEU A 205 -1.39 7.21 -10.12
CA LEU A 205 -0.14 7.99 -10.13
C LEU A 205 -0.39 9.50 -10.04
N ALA A 206 -1.49 10.00 -10.62
CA ALA A 206 -1.83 11.41 -10.56
C ALA A 206 -2.14 11.88 -9.12
N PRO A 207 -3.10 11.29 -8.38
CA PRO A 207 -3.32 11.64 -6.98
C PRO A 207 -2.09 11.32 -6.09
N TYR A 208 -1.36 10.26 -6.37
CA TYR A 208 -0.10 9.98 -5.65
C TYR A 208 0.87 11.18 -5.77
N ARG A 209 1.14 11.65 -7.00
CA ARG A 209 2.00 12.82 -7.24
C ARG A 209 1.49 14.08 -6.55
N ALA A 210 0.18 14.33 -6.60
CA ALA A 210 -0.45 15.50 -5.98
C ALA A 210 -0.36 15.48 -4.44
N LEU A 211 -0.33 14.30 -3.83
CA LEU A 211 -0.26 14.14 -2.37
C LEU A 211 1.17 14.13 -1.83
N LEU A 212 2.19 13.89 -2.66
CA LEU A 212 3.60 13.87 -2.21
C LEU A 212 4.01 15.09 -1.39
N PRO A 213 3.66 16.36 -1.77
CA PRO A 213 4.05 17.54 -0.97
C PRO A 213 3.38 17.58 0.41
N ARG A 214 2.28 16.84 0.60
CA ARG A 214 1.51 16.81 1.84
C ARG A 214 1.88 15.66 2.78
N LEU A 215 2.89 14.88 2.45
CA LEU A 215 3.28 13.68 3.20
C LEU A 215 3.73 13.96 4.63
N SER A 216 4.19 15.17 4.95
CA SER A 216 4.50 15.58 6.32
C SER A 216 3.31 15.43 7.28
N ALA A 217 2.07 15.56 6.76
CA ALA A 217 0.86 15.36 7.54
C ALA A 217 0.58 13.88 7.90
N TRP A 218 1.26 12.93 7.25
CA TRP A 218 1.11 11.49 7.47
C TRP A 218 2.18 10.92 8.40
N ALA A 219 3.28 11.66 8.58
CA ALA A 219 4.32 11.28 9.52
C ALA A 219 3.80 11.42 10.97
N PRO A 220 4.15 10.49 11.87
CA PRO A 220 3.90 10.67 13.30
C PRO A 220 4.52 11.99 13.76
N GLN A 221 3.75 12.79 14.48
CA GLN A 221 4.30 13.99 15.14
C GLN A 221 5.12 13.49 16.32
N ALA A 222 6.40 13.87 16.33
CA ALA A 222 7.34 13.54 17.41
C ALA A 222 6.96 14.25 18.72
#